data_cf170679791539fd7b1fedf9567df53d
#
_entry.id   cf170679791539fd7b1fedf9567df53d
#
_cell.length_a   1.000
_cell.length_b   1.000
_cell.length_c   1.000
_cell.angle_alpha   90.00
_cell.angle_beta   90.00
_cell.angle_gamma   90.00
#
_symmetry.space_group_name_H-M   'P 1'
#
loop_
_entity.id
_entity.type
_entity.pdbx_description
1 polymer ?
#
loop_
_entity_poly.entity_id
_entity_poly.type
_entity_poly.pdbx_seq_one_letter_code
_entity_poly.pdbx_strand_id
1 'polypeptide(L)'
;MDTRRLRGNPPIGRFRRPRRISMAPQPQKPRIVMKFGGTSVGDVERIRAVAKRVKREVDAGAEVAVVVSAMAGTTNQLVDWVRDTSRFHDAREYDAVVASGEQVTSGLAALALQEIGVSARSWQGWQVPIVTDDAHGKARIARIDTAEIEKRFQQGMVAVVSGFQGLGPDNRITTLGRGGSDTTAVALAAALKADRCDIFTDVDGVYTTDPRIVAKARKLDKITYEEMLEMASLGAKVLQIR
;
A
#
# COMPACT_ATOMS: atom_id res chain seq x y z
N MET A 1 -36.16 -6.78 84.91
CA MET A 1 -35.99 -5.71 83.92
C MET A 1 -34.55 -5.78 83.45
N ASP A 2 -34.34 -6.44 82.32
CA ASP A 2 -32.97 -6.73 81.79
C ASP A 2 -32.85 -5.99 80.46
N THR A 3 -32.02 -4.95 80.44
CA THR A 3 -31.76 -4.14 79.23
C THR A 3 -30.49 -4.64 78.57
N ARG A 4 -30.64 -5.53 77.61
CA ARG A 4 -29.49 -5.96 76.76
C ARG A 4 -29.08 -4.86 75.77
N ARG A 5 -27.85 -4.37 75.93
CA ARG A 5 -27.18 -3.46 74.99
C ARG A 5 -26.91 -4.16 73.67
N LEU A 6 -27.45 -3.59 72.61
CA LEU A 6 -27.12 -3.96 71.23
C LEU A 6 -25.67 -3.51 70.91
N ARG A 7 -24.80 -4.49 70.58
CA ARG A 7 -23.47 -4.22 70.09
C ARG A 7 -23.50 -3.77 68.64
N GLY A 8 -22.98 -2.58 68.36
CA GLY A 8 -22.88 -2.04 67.04
C GLY A 8 -21.91 -2.86 66.16
N ASN A 9 -22.26 -3.04 64.90
CA ASN A 9 -21.41 -3.67 63.89
C ASN A 9 -20.16 -2.83 63.58
N PRO A 10 -18.99 -3.45 63.35
CA PRO A 10 -17.79 -2.73 62.96
C PRO A 10 -17.95 -2.07 61.57
N PRO A 11 -17.27 -0.94 61.33
CA PRO A 11 -17.39 -0.23 60.06
C PRO A 11 -16.78 -1.05 58.93
N ILE A 12 -17.54 -1.15 57.82
CA ILE A 12 -17.14 -1.81 56.59
C ILE A 12 -15.90 -1.12 56.01
N GLY A 13 -14.80 -1.88 55.89
CA GLY A 13 -13.54 -1.40 55.39
C GLY A 13 -13.66 -0.74 54.03
N ARG A 14 -13.04 0.42 53.87
CA ARG A 14 -12.97 1.16 52.60
C ARG A 14 -12.25 0.30 51.56
N PHE A 15 -12.97 -0.18 50.54
CA PHE A 15 -12.39 -0.79 49.34
C PHE A 15 -11.45 0.23 48.66
N ARG A 16 -10.14 -0.01 48.71
CA ARG A 16 -9.18 0.74 47.87
C ARG A 16 -9.45 0.37 46.43
N ARG A 17 -9.85 1.35 45.61
CA ARG A 17 -9.91 1.19 44.16
C ARG A 17 -8.55 0.73 43.62
N PRO A 18 -8.47 -0.29 42.77
CA PRO A 18 -7.23 -0.70 42.15
C PRO A 18 -6.60 0.50 41.41
N ARG A 19 -5.33 0.76 41.64
CA ARG A 19 -4.57 1.77 40.91
C ARG A 19 -4.64 1.38 39.43
N ARG A 20 -5.14 2.28 38.57
CA ARG A 20 -4.97 2.15 37.13
C ARG A 20 -3.47 2.11 36.86
N ILE A 21 -2.97 0.96 36.45
CA ILE A 21 -1.62 0.83 35.91
C ILE A 21 -1.67 1.61 34.59
N SER A 22 -1.06 2.78 34.56
CA SER A 22 -0.81 3.51 33.33
C SER A 22 0.22 2.68 32.56
N MET A 23 -0.23 1.92 31.57
CA MET A 23 0.70 1.31 30.62
C MET A 23 1.37 2.46 29.87
N ALA A 24 2.69 2.56 29.99
CA ALA A 24 3.47 3.45 29.14
C ALA A 24 3.13 3.15 27.67
N PRO A 25 3.00 4.17 26.81
CA PRO A 25 2.74 3.94 25.39
C PRO A 25 3.84 3.03 24.87
N GLN A 26 3.44 1.87 24.32
CA GLN A 26 4.39 0.99 23.64
C GLN A 26 4.98 1.76 22.46
N PRO A 27 6.29 1.65 22.20
CA PRO A 27 6.89 2.29 21.03
C PRO A 27 6.14 1.83 19.80
N GLN A 28 5.65 2.80 19.02
CA GLN A 28 4.89 2.54 17.81
C GLN A 28 5.81 1.81 16.83
N LYS A 29 5.36 0.68 16.28
CA LYS A 29 6.11 -0.07 15.28
C LYS A 29 6.31 0.81 14.04
N PRO A 30 7.50 0.78 13.41
CA PRO A 30 7.70 1.50 12.16
C PRO A 30 6.74 0.97 11.10
N ARG A 31 6.13 1.88 10.35
CA ARG A 31 5.19 1.56 9.27
C ARG A 31 5.82 1.84 7.92
N ILE A 32 5.80 0.85 7.05
CA ILE A 32 6.50 0.90 5.77
C ILE A 32 5.54 0.53 4.65
N VAL A 33 5.54 1.33 3.59
CA VAL A 33 4.91 0.97 2.32
C VAL A 33 6.00 0.56 1.33
N MET A 34 5.86 -0.61 0.72
CA MET A 34 6.82 -1.14 -0.25
C MET A 34 6.11 -1.35 -1.59
N LYS A 35 6.51 -0.63 -2.63
CA LYS A 35 5.95 -0.80 -3.98
C LYS A 35 6.88 -1.62 -4.87
N PHE A 36 6.33 -2.59 -5.56
CA PHE A 36 7.06 -3.40 -6.53
C PHE A 36 6.49 -3.22 -7.94
N GLY A 37 7.35 -2.76 -8.87
CA GLY A 37 7.01 -2.57 -10.28
C GLY A 37 6.83 -3.89 -11.03
N GLY A 38 6.25 -3.84 -12.23
CA GLY A 38 5.93 -5.01 -13.04
C GLY A 38 7.14 -5.92 -13.32
N THR A 39 8.32 -5.34 -13.53
CA THR A 39 9.57 -6.09 -13.70
C THR A 39 9.99 -6.82 -12.43
N SER A 40 9.72 -6.25 -11.25
CA SER A 40 10.01 -6.87 -9.96
C SER A 40 9.07 -8.05 -9.62
N VAL A 41 7.90 -8.10 -10.24
CA VAL A 41 6.88 -9.15 -10.06
C VAL A 41 6.57 -9.88 -11.38
N GLY A 42 7.49 -9.86 -12.34
CA GLY A 42 7.29 -10.32 -13.72
C GLY A 42 7.03 -11.82 -13.88
N ASP A 43 7.40 -12.61 -12.89
CA ASP A 43 7.18 -14.06 -12.83
C ASP A 43 7.08 -14.53 -11.37
N VAL A 44 6.73 -15.81 -11.18
CA VAL A 44 6.52 -16.40 -9.85
C VAL A 44 7.80 -16.40 -9.01
N GLU A 45 8.97 -16.59 -9.62
CA GLU A 45 10.25 -16.59 -8.91
C GLU A 45 10.57 -15.19 -8.35
N ARG A 46 10.30 -14.16 -9.13
CA ARG A 46 10.43 -12.76 -8.69
C ARG A 46 9.45 -12.43 -7.57
N ILE A 47 8.22 -12.90 -7.67
CA ILE A 47 7.22 -12.75 -6.59
C ILE A 47 7.69 -13.41 -5.29
N ARG A 48 8.31 -14.60 -5.36
CA ARG A 48 8.96 -15.25 -4.21
C ARG A 48 10.13 -14.44 -3.65
N ALA A 49 10.91 -13.80 -4.51
CA ALA A 49 11.99 -12.90 -4.08
C ALA A 49 11.45 -11.65 -3.37
N VAL A 50 10.36 -11.07 -3.89
CA VAL A 50 9.61 -9.98 -3.26
C VAL A 50 9.13 -10.40 -1.87
N ALA A 51 8.51 -11.57 -1.73
CA ALA A 51 8.06 -12.08 -0.44
C ALA A 51 9.19 -12.18 0.60
N LYS A 52 10.36 -12.69 0.18
CA LYS A 52 11.56 -12.73 1.04
C LYS A 52 12.04 -11.33 1.46
N ARG A 53 11.93 -10.34 0.56
CA ARG A 53 12.30 -8.95 0.86
C ARG A 53 11.34 -8.34 1.89
N VAL A 54 10.04 -8.51 1.69
CA VAL A 54 9.00 -8.05 2.62
C VAL A 54 9.17 -8.70 3.99
N LYS A 55 9.44 -10.01 4.03
CA LYS A 55 9.67 -10.74 5.29
C LYS A 55 10.77 -10.11 6.15
N ARG A 56 11.84 -9.58 5.56
CA ARG A 56 12.94 -8.93 6.32
C ARG A 56 12.45 -7.73 7.12
N GLU A 57 11.57 -6.91 6.55
CA GLU A 57 10.99 -5.74 7.24
C GLU A 57 10.01 -6.19 8.34
N VAL A 58 9.23 -7.24 8.07
CA VAL A 58 8.33 -7.84 9.08
C VAL A 58 9.11 -8.43 10.24
N ASP A 59 10.17 -9.20 9.97
CA ASP A 59 11.04 -9.78 10.98
C ASP A 59 11.79 -8.71 11.81
N ALA A 60 12.04 -7.53 11.21
CA ALA A 60 12.56 -6.35 11.91
C ALA A 60 11.50 -5.63 12.77
N GLY A 61 10.25 -6.10 12.77
CA GLY A 61 9.18 -5.60 13.61
C GLY A 61 8.30 -4.51 12.98
N ALA A 62 8.45 -4.23 11.68
CA ALA A 62 7.64 -3.23 10.98
C ALA A 62 6.22 -3.71 10.66
N GLU A 63 5.26 -2.78 10.63
CA GLU A 63 3.97 -2.93 9.95
C GLU A 63 4.18 -2.65 8.46
N VAL A 64 3.84 -3.60 7.60
CA VAL A 64 4.15 -3.50 6.18
C VAL A 64 2.90 -3.55 5.31
N ALA A 65 2.73 -2.54 4.44
CA ALA A 65 1.85 -2.59 3.30
C ALA A 65 2.68 -2.74 2.01
N VAL A 66 2.25 -3.62 1.13
CA VAL A 66 2.89 -3.88 -0.17
C VAL A 66 1.96 -3.41 -1.27
N VAL A 67 2.45 -2.62 -2.21
CA VAL A 67 1.71 -2.25 -3.42
C VAL A 67 2.36 -2.93 -4.62
N VAL A 68 1.58 -3.64 -5.41
CA VAL A 68 2.08 -4.36 -6.59
C VAL A 68 1.50 -3.82 -7.88
N SER A 69 2.31 -3.80 -8.92
CA SER A 69 1.87 -3.64 -10.31
C SER A 69 1.45 -4.99 -10.91
N ALA A 70 0.81 -4.98 -12.06
CA ALA A 70 0.64 -6.18 -12.87
C ALA A 70 2.00 -6.79 -13.24
N MET A 71 2.06 -8.09 -13.48
CA MET A 71 3.24 -8.78 -14.00
C MET A 71 3.70 -8.17 -15.33
N ALA A 72 5.00 -8.16 -15.57
CA ALA A 72 5.57 -7.56 -16.78
C ALA A 72 4.86 -8.05 -18.06
N GLY A 73 4.44 -7.11 -18.90
CA GLY A 73 3.72 -7.40 -20.15
C GLY A 73 2.20 -7.61 -20.00
N THR A 74 1.70 -7.98 -18.82
CA THR A 74 0.27 -8.30 -18.63
C THR A 74 -0.63 -7.12 -18.95
N THR A 75 -0.30 -5.90 -18.50
CA THR A 75 -1.11 -4.71 -18.79
C THR A 75 -1.23 -4.47 -20.31
N ASN A 76 -0.12 -4.61 -21.06
CA ASN A 76 -0.15 -4.45 -22.52
C ASN A 76 -1.04 -5.50 -23.15
N GLN A 77 -0.95 -6.75 -22.75
CA GLN A 77 -1.79 -7.83 -23.26
C GLN A 77 -3.29 -7.58 -22.99
N LEU A 78 -3.64 -7.12 -21.79
CA LEU A 78 -5.03 -6.75 -21.47
C LEU A 78 -5.52 -5.60 -22.34
N VAL A 79 -4.69 -4.59 -22.59
CA VAL A 79 -5.00 -3.47 -23.48
C VAL A 79 -5.21 -3.96 -24.93
N ASP A 80 -4.36 -4.86 -25.41
CA ASP A 80 -4.50 -5.43 -26.75
C ASP A 80 -5.80 -6.24 -26.86
N TRP A 81 -6.16 -7.06 -25.91
CA TRP A 81 -7.44 -7.76 -25.88
C TRP A 81 -8.65 -6.83 -25.93
N VAL A 82 -8.62 -5.72 -25.20
CA VAL A 82 -9.70 -4.71 -25.28
C VAL A 82 -9.80 -4.14 -26.68
N ARG A 83 -8.67 -3.77 -27.30
CA ARG A 83 -8.62 -3.21 -28.67
C ARG A 83 -9.12 -4.21 -29.71
N ASP A 84 -8.72 -5.46 -29.59
CA ASP A 84 -9.12 -6.53 -30.49
C ASP A 84 -10.61 -6.86 -30.36
N THR A 85 -11.17 -6.73 -29.15
CA THR A 85 -12.58 -6.97 -28.87
C THR A 85 -13.47 -5.82 -29.38
N SER A 86 -13.04 -4.56 -29.18
CA SER A 86 -13.85 -3.40 -29.57
C SER A 86 -12.98 -2.20 -29.92
N ARG A 87 -13.17 -1.69 -31.14
CA ARG A 87 -12.49 -0.48 -31.62
C ARG A 87 -12.93 0.78 -30.84
N PHE A 88 -14.20 0.82 -30.43
CA PHE A 88 -14.81 1.93 -29.69
C PHE A 88 -15.31 1.43 -28.33
N HIS A 89 -14.38 1.00 -27.47
CA HIS A 89 -14.70 0.46 -26.17
C HIS A 89 -15.13 1.56 -25.18
N ASP A 90 -16.02 1.20 -24.28
CA ASP A 90 -16.36 2.02 -23.10
C ASP A 90 -15.18 2.08 -22.13
N ALA A 91 -14.82 3.27 -21.67
CA ALA A 91 -13.67 3.47 -20.79
C ALA A 91 -13.85 2.78 -19.43
N ARG A 92 -15.09 2.57 -18.99
CA ARG A 92 -15.40 1.87 -17.73
C ARG A 92 -15.12 0.38 -17.84
N GLU A 93 -15.47 -0.22 -19.00
CA GLU A 93 -15.17 -1.63 -19.27
C GLU A 93 -13.68 -1.84 -19.54
N TYR A 94 -13.01 -0.87 -20.18
CA TYR A 94 -11.55 -0.84 -20.31
C TYR A 94 -10.88 -0.92 -18.93
N ASP A 95 -11.26 -0.06 -18.00
CA ASP A 95 -10.71 -0.04 -16.63
C ASP A 95 -10.95 -1.37 -15.91
N ALA A 96 -12.14 -1.95 -16.05
CA ALA A 96 -12.48 -3.25 -15.43
C ALA A 96 -11.55 -4.38 -15.92
N VAL A 97 -11.25 -4.41 -17.22
CA VAL A 97 -10.34 -5.41 -17.80
C VAL A 97 -8.90 -5.15 -17.37
N VAL A 98 -8.40 -3.93 -17.56
CA VAL A 98 -6.99 -3.61 -17.40
C VAL A 98 -6.56 -3.66 -15.93
N ALA A 99 -7.45 -3.33 -14.99
CA ALA A 99 -7.19 -3.43 -13.55
C ALA A 99 -7.03 -4.87 -13.03
N SER A 100 -7.41 -5.89 -13.81
CA SER A 100 -7.32 -7.31 -13.38
C SER A 100 -5.88 -7.80 -13.21
N GLY A 101 -4.93 -7.20 -13.89
CA GLY A 101 -3.52 -7.58 -13.81
C GLY A 101 -2.95 -7.48 -12.41
N GLU A 102 -3.19 -6.36 -11.73
CA GLU A 102 -2.76 -6.14 -10.35
C GLU A 102 -3.50 -7.02 -9.35
N GLN A 103 -4.75 -7.39 -9.66
CA GLN A 103 -5.55 -8.30 -8.81
C GLN A 103 -4.89 -9.68 -8.75
N VAL A 104 -4.46 -10.22 -9.90
CA VAL A 104 -3.72 -11.48 -9.97
C VAL A 104 -2.42 -11.39 -9.18
N THR A 105 -1.63 -10.34 -9.42
CA THR A 105 -0.33 -10.17 -8.79
C THR A 105 -0.44 -10.03 -7.28
N SER A 106 -1.42 -9.29 -6.77
CA SER A 106 -1.62 -9.12 -5.32
C SER A 106 -1.98 -10.43 -4.63
N GLY A 107 -2.81 -11.26 -5.27
CA GLY A 107 -3.14 -12.60 -4.79
C GLY A 107 -1.91 -13.51 -4.73
N LEU A 108 -1.12 -13.57 -5.81
CA LEU A 108 0.10 -14.37 -5.87
C LEU A 108 1.15 -13.91 -4.85
N ALA A 109 1.31 -12.60 -4.65
CA ALA A 109 2.23 -12.06 -3.66
C ALA A 109 1.80 -12.40 -2.21
N ALA A 110 0.50 -12.34 -1.92
CA ALA A 110 -0.03 -12.76 -0.62
C ALA A 110 0.20 -14.24 -0.36
N LEU A 111 -0.03 -15.11 -1.37
CA LEU A 111 0.26 -16.55 -1.28
C LEU A 111 1.75 -16.82 -1.05
N ALA A 112 2.64 -16.12 -1.76
CA ALA A 112 4.09 -16.28 -1.59
C ALA A 112 4.57 -15.85 -0.19
N LEU A 113 3.94 -14.84 0.42
CA LEU A 113 4.20 -14.44 1.80
C LEU A 113 3.72 -15.50 2.79
N GLN A 114 2.52 -16.02 2.60
CA GLN A 114 1.96 -17.08 3.46
C GLN A 114 2.81 -18.36 3.41
N GLU A 115 3.32 -18.74 2.24
CA GLU A 115 4.19 -19.91 2.05
C GLU A 115 5.46 -19.84 2.90
N ILE A 116 6.00 -18.64 3.14
CA ILE A 116 7.19 -18.44 3.98
C ILE A 116 6.85 -18.05 5.42
N GLY A 117 5.61 -18.28 5.86
CA GLY A 117 5.16 -18.09 7.24
C GLY A 117 4.83 -16.64 7.62
N VAL A 118 4.64 -15.74 6.64
CA VAL A 118 4.20 -14.36 6.89
C VAL A 118 2.69 -14.27 6.71
N SER A 119 1.98 -13.86 7.76
CA SER A 119 0.54 -13.58 7.66
C SER A 119 0.32 -12.43 6.69
N ALA A 120 -0.43 -12.65 5.62
CA ALA A 120 -0.66 -11.67 4.56
C ALA A 120 -2.07 -11.80 3.97
N ARG A 121 -2.61 -10.68 3.47
CA ARG A 121 -3.88 -10.64 2.76
C ARG A 121 -3.78 -9.71 1.57
N SER A 122 -4.31 -10.15 0.41
CA SER A 122 -4.49 -9.31 -0.77
C SER A 122 -5.71 -8.39 -0.61
N TRP A 123 -5.58 -7.18 -1.15
CA TRP A 123 -6.60 -6.16 -1.13
C TRP A 123 -6.74 -5.53 -2.51
N GLN A 124 -7.95 -5.54 -3.01
CA GLN A 124 -8.30 -4.85 -4.25
C GLN A 124 -8.66 -3.38 -3.96
N GLY A 125 -8.61 -2.53 -4.97
CA GLY A 125 -8.85 -1.10 -4.82
C GLY A 125 -10.20 -0.73 -4.18
N TRP A 126 -11.23 -1.55 -4.37
CA TRP A 126 -12.55 -1.37 -3.74
C TRP A 126 -12.64 -1.93 -2.31
N GLN A 127 -11.78 -2.87 -1.92
CA GLN A 127 -11.74 -3.45 -0.56
C GLN A 127 -10.97 -2.56 0.42
N VAL A 128 -9.97 -1.84 -0.08
CA VAL A 128 -9.36 -0.68 0.56
C VAL A 128 -9.92 0.51 -0.19
N PRO A 129 -11.01 1.17 0.24
CA PRO A 129 -11.66 2.14 -0.60
C PRO A 129 -10.69 3.26 -1.04
N ILE A 130 -9.95 3.00 -2.13
CA ILE A 130 -9.14 3.99 -2.85
C ILE A 130 -10.11 4.76 -3.72
N VAL A 131 -10.76 5.76 -3.12
CA VAL A 131 -11.79 6.53 -3.78
C VAL A 131 -11.15 7.48 -4.78
N THR A 132 -11.69 7.47 -6.01
CA THR A 132 -11.23 8.31 -7.11
C THR A 132 -12.37 9.16 -7.69
N ASP A 133 -12.00 10.09 -8.58
CA ASP A 133 -12.95 10.70 -9.51
C ASP A 133 -13.37 9.71 -10.61
N ASP A 134 -14.20 10.16 -11.56
CA ASP A 134 -14.76 9.39 -12.67
C ASP A 134 -13.94 9.48 -13.98
N ALA A 135 -12.74 10.03 -13.93
CA ALA A 135 -11.87 10.16 -15.09
C ALA A 135 -11.23 8.82 -15.48
N HIS A 136 -12.03 7.87 -15.99
CA HIS A 136 -11.58 6.53 -16.39
C HIS A 136 -10.30 6.56 -17.21
N GLY A 137 -9.38 5.60 -16.99
CA GLY A 137 -8.07 5.51 -17.61
C GLY A 137 -7.02 6.50 -17.06
N LYS A 138 -7.41 7.50 -16.28
CA LYS A 138 -6.55 8.55 -15.72
C LYS A 138 -7.11 9.16 -14.42
N ALA A 139 -7.85 8.37 -13.65
CA ALA A 139 -8.51 8.81 -12.43
C ALA A 139 -7.52 9.35 -11.39
N ARG A 140 -8.01 10.24 -10.55
CA ARG A 140 -7.25 10.83 -9.44
C ARG A 140 -7.77 10.30 -8.12
N ILE A 141 -6.86 9.96 -7.21
CA ILE A 141 -7.20 9.53 -5.85
C ILE A 141 -7.70 10.74 -5.07
N ALA A 142 -8.91 10.66 -4.56
CA ALA A 142 -9.50 11.67 -3.69
C ALA A 142 -9.23 11.36 -2.22
N ARG A 143 -9.34 10.08 -1.81
CA ARG A 143 -9.07 9.63 -0.44
C ARG A 143 -8.85 8.13 -0.40
N ILE A 144 -8.20 7.65 0.67
CA ILE A 144 -8.03 6.23 0.97
C ILE A 144 -8.53 5.99 2.39
N ASP A 145 -9.39 4.98 2.57
CA ASP A 145 -9.80 4.53 3.90
C ASP A 145 -8.88 3.40 4.37
N THR A 146 -8.08 3.66 5.39
CA THR A 146 -7.07 2.73 5.91
C THR A 146 -7.53 1.90 7.10
N ALA A 147 -8.75 2.10 7.60
CA ALA A 147 -9.20 1.51 8.87
C ALA A 147 -9.07 -0.02 8.91
N GLU A 148 -9.44 -0.71 7.83
CA GLU A 148 -9.32 -2.17 7.77
C GLU A 148 -7.86 -2.64 7.65
N ILE A 149 -6.98 -1.89 6.97
CA ILE A 149 -5.54 -2.20 6.92
C ILE A 149 -4.93 -2.05 8.31
N GLU A 150 -5.21 -0.96 9.00
CA GLU A 150 -4.69 -0.70 10.36
C GLU A 150 -5.13 -1.77 11.35
N LYS A 151 -6.38 -2.21 11.26
CA LYS A 151 -6.89 -3.33 12.05
C LYS A 151 -6.11 -4.63 11.78
N ARG A 152 -5.68 -4.89 10.53
CA ARG A 152 -4.87 -6.06 10.19
C ARG A 152 -3.42 -5.92 10.64
N PHE A 153 -2.87 -4.73 10.64
CA PHE A 153 -1.55 -4.47 11.22
C PHE A 153 -1.49 -4.83 12.72
N GLN A 154 -2.54 -4.50 13.47
CA GLN A 154 -2.67 -4.92 14.89
C GLN A 154 -2.66 -6.44 15.06
N GLN A 155 -3.02 -7.21 14.04
CA GLN A 155 -2.98 -8.67 14.00
C GLN A 155 -1.66 -9.22 13.44
N GLY A 156 -0.67 -8.37 13.16
CA GLY A 156 0.62 -8.75 12.57
C GLY A 156 0.53 -9.18 11.10
N MET A 157 -0.50 -8.72 10.37
CA MET A 157 -0.74 -9.13 8.99
C MET A 157 -0.22 -8.09 8.00
N VAL A 158 0.48 -8.55 6.97
CA VAL A 158 0.90 -7.73 5.83
C VAL A 158 -0.30 -7.47 4.91
N ALA A 159 -0.51 -6.21 4.51
CA ALA A 159 -1.50 -5.84 3.51
C ALA A 159 -0.86 -5.80 2.12
N VAL A 160 -1.31 -6.63 1.18
CA VAL A 160 -0.85 -6.62 -0.22
C VAL A 160 -1.92 -5.96 -1.09
N VAL A 161 -1.69 -4.73 -1.50
CA VAL A 161 -2.66 -3.88 -2.19
C VAL A 161 -2.40 -3.88 -3.69
N SER A 162 -3.46 -4.10 -4.48
CA SER A 162 -3.42 -3.90 -5.93
C SER A 162 -3.23 -2.42 -6.23
N GLY A 163 -2.11 -2.06 -6.86
CA GLY A 163 -1.87 -0.72 -7.33
C GLY A 163 -2.70 -0.35 -8.57
N PHE A 164 -2.50 0.85 -9.09
CA PHE A 164 -3.05 1.31 -10.38
C PHE A 164 -4.56 1.50 -10.43
N GLN A 165 -5.33 1.03 -9.47
CA GLN A 165 -6.79 1.00 -9.49
C GLN A 165 -7.40 1.70 -8.28
N GLY A 166 -8.66 2.12 -8.44
CA GLY A 166 -9.49 2.69 -7.40
C GLY A 166 -10.97 2.43 -7.62
N LEU A 167 -11.78 3.05 -6.79
CA LEU A 167 -13.23 2.99 -6.81
C LEU A 167 -13.76 4.38 -7.15
N GLY A 168 -14.30 4.53 -8.35
CA GLY A 168 -14.98 5.72 -8.79
C GLY A 168 -16.42 5.80 -8.31
N PRO A 169 -17.16 6.85 -8.69
CA PRO A 169 -18.61 6.92 -8.51
C PRO A 169 -19.30 5.67 -9.09
N ASP A 170 -20.50 5.38 -8.61
CA ASP A 170 -21.32 4.23 -9.05
C ASP A 170 -20.69 2.87 -8.86
N ASN A 171 -19.74 2.74 -7.89
CA ASN A 171 -18.99 1.51 -7.63
C ASN A 171 -18.23 0.95 -8.86
N ARG A 172 -17.83 1.82 -9.78
CA ARG A 172 -17.03 1.42 -10.94
C ARG A 172 -15.56 1.41 -10.60
N ILE A 173 -14.85 0.38 -11.09
CA ILE A 173 -13.39 0.35 -11.04
C ILE A 173 -12.86 1.46 -11.95
N THR A 174 -11.88 2.19 -11.47
CA THR A 174 -11.13 3.20 -12.23
C THR A 174 -9.66 2.83 -12.28
N THR A 175 -8.96 3.23 -13.33
CA THR A 175 -7.50 3.14 -13.39
C THR A 175 -6.85 4.51 -13.34
N LEU A 176 -5.67 4.57 -12.70
CA LEU A 176 -4.96 5.84 -12.45
C LEU A 176 -4.06 6.27 -13.62
N GLY A 177 -3.98 5.45 -14.67
CA GLY A 177 -3.12 5.68 -15.80
C GLY A 177 -1.64 5.40 -15.51
N ARG A 178 -0.75 5.87 -16.38
CA ARG A 178 0.68 5.58 -16.33
C ARG A 178 1.30 6.01 -14.99
N GLY A 179 2.11 5.13 -14.38
CA GLY A 179 2.69 5.37 -13.05
C GLY A 179 1.70 5.21 -11.89
N GLY A 180 0.48 4.70 -12.16
CA GLY A 180 -0.59 4.60 -11.17
C GLY A 180 -0.24 3.78 -9.93
N SER A 181 0.59 2.73 -10.04
CA SER A 181 0.99 1.95 -8.87
C SER A 181 1.94 2.73 -7.95
N ASP A 182 2.80 3.61 -8.49
CA ASP A 182 3.64 4.51 -7.69
C ASP A 182 2.75 5.54 -6.98
N THR A 183 1.78 6.11 -7.71
CA THR A 183 0.77 7.01 -7.14
C THR A 183 -0.01 6.34 -6.02
N THR A 184 -0.45 5.08 -6.21
CA THR A 184 -1.11 4.29 -5.16
C THR A 184 -0.23 4.14 -3.93
N ALA A 185 1.05 3.81 -4.10
CA ALA A 185 1.98 3.59 -2.99
C ALA A 185 2.22 4.86 -2.16
N VAL A 186 2.46 5.99 -2.82
CA VAL A 186 2.67 7.28 -2.16
C VAL A 186 1.40 7.74 -1.44
N ALA A 187 0.23 7.63 -2.09
CA ALA A 187 -1.03 8.01 -1.48
C ALA A 187 -1.39 7.10 -0.28
N LEU A 188 -1.13 5.79 -0.39
CA LEU A 188 -1.33 4.84 0.70
C LEU A 188 -0.37 5.12 1.87
N ALA A 189 0.90 5.44 1.59
CA ALA A 189 1.87 5.80 2.60
C ALA A 189 1.44 7.06 3.37
N ALA A 190 0.97 8.08 2.67
CA ALA A 190 0.43 9.29 3.29
C ALA A 190 -0.81 9.00 4.14
N ALA A 191 -1.76 8.21 3.63
CA ALA A 191 -2.99 7.85 4.35
C ALA A 191 -2.71 7.01 5.61
N LEU A 192 -1.75 6.08 5.54
CA LEU A 192 -1.29 5.25 6.67
C LEU A 192 -0.35 6.00 7.62
N LYS A 193 0.09 7.22 7.29
CA LYS A 193 1.15 7.95 8.01
C LYS A 193 2.41 7.09 8.16
N ALA A 194 2.82 6.46 7.07
CA ALA A 194 3.97 5.58 7.07
C ALA A 194 5.28 6.37 7.29
N ASP A 195 6.23 5.76 7.99
CA ASP A 195 7.55 6.32 8.23
C ASP A 195 8.41 6.31 6.97
N ARG A 196 8.12 5.36 6.04
CA ARG A 196 8.88 5.18 4.80
C ARG A 196 8.03 4.60 3.69
N CYS A 197 8.28 5.06 2.45
CA CYS A 197 7.73 4.46 1.23
C CYS A 197 8.88 4.08 0.29
N ASP A 198 9.08 2.80 0.06
CA ASP A 198 10.12 2.27 -0.81
C ASP A 198 9.53 1.90 -2.17
N ILE A 199 10.10 2.44 -3.25
CA ILE A 199 9.70 2.12 -4.62
C ILE A 199 10.80 1.29 -5.27
N PHE A 200 10.50 -0.01 -5.49
CA PHE A 200 11.39 -0.94 -6.19
C PHE A 200 11.02 -0.96 -7.68
N THR A 201 11.99 -0.63 -8.51
CA THR A 201 11.86 -0.51 -9.96
C THR A 201 13.11 -1.08 -10.65
N ASP A 202 13.15 -1.06 -11.97
CA ASP A 202 14.26 -1.53 -12.79
C ASP A 202 15.34 -0.48 -13.02
N VAL A 203 15.21 0.70 -12.42
CA VAL A 203 16.26 1.71 -12.37
C VAL A 203 16.85 1.80 -10.97
N ASP A 204 18.15 2.07 -10.90
CA ASP A 204 18.91 2.06 -9.64
C ASP A 204 18.85 3.40 -8.88
N GLY A 205 18.10 4.39 -9.38
CA GLY A 205 17.86 5.65 -8.71
C GLY A 205 17.59 6.83 -9.63
N VAL A 206 17.54 8.01 -9.03
CA VAL A 206 17.39 9.29 -9.73
C VAL A 206 18.77 9.85 -10.07
N TYR A 207 18.95 10.34 -11.28
CA TYR A 207 20.19 10.91 -11.78
C TYR A 207 20.00 12.37 -12.14
N THR A 208 21.09 13.14 -12.14
CA THR A 208 21.09 14.55 -12.57
C THR A 208 20.67 14.75 -14.03
N THR A 209 20.84 13.72 -14.85
CA THR A 209 20.37 13.61 -16.24
C THR A 209 20.38 12.14 -16.65
N ASP A 210 19.89 11.79 -17.83
CA ASP A 210 19.87 10.40 -18.31
C ASP A 210 21.32 9.85 -18.49
N PRO A 211 21.76 8.87 -17.69
CA PRO A 211 23.13 8.33 -17.79
C PRO A 211 23.42 7.60 -19.10
N ARG A 212 22.40 7.22 -19.86
CA ARG A 212 22.55 6.60 -21.19
C ARG A 212 22.89 7.63 -22.26
N ILE A 213 22.60 8.90 -22.02
CA ILE A 213 22.85 10.02 -22.93
C ILE A 213 24.09 10.79 -22.51
N VAL A 214 24.25 11.02 -21.20
CA VAL A 214 25.32 11.84 -20.65
C VAL A 214 26.19 11.02 -19.70
N ALA A 215 27.39 10.64 -20.12
CA ALA A 215 28.32 9.81 -19.34
C ALA A 215 28.74 10.45 -17.98
N LYS A 216 28.58 11.78 -17.81
CA LYS A 216 28.87 12.50 -16.56
C LYS A 216 27.66 12.58 -15.62
N ALA A 217 26.54 11.93 -15.94
CA ALA A 217 25.37 11.87 -15.06
C ALA A 217 25.76 11.30 -13.70
N ARG A 218 25.26 11.92 -12.64
CA ARG A 218 25.51 11.49 -11.26
C ARG A 218 24.21 11.03 -10.62
N LYS A 219 24.26 9.89 -9.94
CA LYS A 219 23.16 9.40 -9.11
C LYS A 219 23.01 10.34 -7.91
N LEU A 220 21.77 10.69 -7.59
CA LEU A 220 21.43 11.51 -6.45
C LEU A 220 21.12 10.61 -5.24
N ASP A 221 21.84 10.81 -4.14
CA ASP A 221 21.57 10.09 -2.89
C ASP A 221 20.35 10.65 -2.17
N LYS A 222 20.08 11.95 -2.34
CA LYS A 222 18.93 12.66 -1.78
C LYS A 222 18.46 13.72 -2.77
N ILE A 223 17.17 13.95 -2.78
CA ILE A 223 16.51 15.00 -3.55
C ILE A 223 15.29 15.48 -2.75
N THR A 224 14.98 16.79 -2.81
CA THR A 224 13.75 17.33 -2.20
C THR A 224 12.54 17.04 -3.06
N TYR A 225 11.35 17.21 -2.48
CA TYR A 225 10.09 17.03 -3.24
C TYR A 225 9.97 18.07 -4.36
N GLU A 226 10.39 19.30 -4.10
CA GLU A 226 10.35 20.40 -5.06
C GLU A 226 11.28 20.13 -6.25
N GLU A 227 12.52 19.73 -5.98
CA GLU A 227 13.49 19.35 -7.03
C GLU A 227 13.01 18.15 -7.84
N MET A 228 12.43 17.12 -7.17
CA MET A 228 11.88 15.96 -7.86
C MET A 228 10.69 16.34 -8.74
N LEU A 229 9.81 17.22 -8.27
CA LEU A 229 8.68 17.72 -9.03
C LEU A 229 9.13 18.48 -10.28
N GLU A 230 10.13 19.34 -10.16
CA GLU A 230 10.72 20.06 -11.28
C GLU A 230 11.33 19.09 -12.30
N MET A 231 12.16 18.15 -11.85
CA MET A 231 12.77 17.14 -12.73
C MET A 231 11.72 16.30 -13.46
N ALA A 232 10.67 15.90 -12.77
CA ALA A 232 9.58 15.13 -13.37
C ALA A 232 8.80 15.99 -14.39
N SER A 233 8.62 17.30 -14.15
CA SER A 233 7.98 18.23 -15.10
C SER A 233 8.79 18.40 -16.39
N LEU A 234 10.10 18.30 -16.29
CA LEU A 234 11.04 18.41 -17.40
C LEU A 234 11.33 17.07 -18.10
N GLY A 235 10.66 15.99 -17.71
CA GLY A 235 10.70 14.69 -18.40
C GLY A 235 11.49 13.59 -17.70
N ALA A 236 11.89 13.74 -16.44
CA ALA A 236 12.42 12.62 -15.66
C ALA A 236 11.35 11.54 -15.48
N LYS A 237 11.70 10.29 -15.85
CA LYS A 237 10.71 9.18 -15.94
C LYS A 237 10.64 8.30 -14.69
N VAL A 238 11.37 8.63 -13.64
CA VAL A 238 11.43 7.79 -12.42
C VAL A 238 10.13 7.88 -11.62
N LEU A 239 9.57 9.08 -11.48
CA LEU A 239 8.25 9.31 -10.87
C LEU A 239 7.37 10.13 -11.83
N GLN A 240 6.08 9.87 -11.82
CA GLN A 240 5.09 10.64 -12.59
C GLN A 240 4.58 11.80 -11.76
N ILE A 241 4.38 12.96 -12.41
CA ILE A 241 3.71 14.11 -11.80
C ILE A 241 2.20 13.84 -11.82
N ARG A 242 1.63 13.57 -10.69
CA ARG A 242 0.16 13.53 -10.53
C ARG A 242 -0.25 13.78 -9.09
#